data_462dc156d315c8a7b96d66930714b96f
#
_entry.id   462dc156d315c8a7b96d66930714b96f
#
_cell.length_a   1.000
_cell.length_b   1.000
_cell.length_c   1.000
_cell.angle_alpha   90.00
_cell.angle_beta   90.00
_cell.angle_gamma   90.00
#
_symmetry.space_group_name_H-M   'P 1'
#
loop_
_entity.id
_entity.type
_entity.pdbx_description
1 polymer ?
#
loop_
_entity_poly.entity_id
_entity_poly.type
_entity_poly.pdbx_seq_one_letter_code
_entity_poly.pdbx_strand_id
1 'polypeptide(L)'
;EICNEISADRILDAIQARPACRTAAVVFSGDTGFYSGAKKLNRLIEERAARDYETEFIPGISSLQYFCAKLKLPWEDVKVVSLHGRKGNIAGAVRNHRKVFFLTGGDSAVSGICRTLTENGLAEAVVYVGERLSYPDERIRTGTAASMAEEEFDPLAVLLVENEKVMRRDTVTHGLRDE
;
A
#
# COMPACT_ATOMS: atom_id res chain seq x y z
N GLU A 1 -15.65 16.52 -20.30
CA GLU A 1 -14.26 16.51 -20.79
C GLU A 1 -13.42 15.62 -19.86
N ILE A 2 -12.54 14.80 -20.44
CA ILE A 2 -11.65 13.90 -19.67
C ILE A 2 -10.22 14.44 -19.81
N CYS A 3 -9.52 14.63 -18.69
CA CYS A 3 -8.11 15.02 -18.64
C CYS A 3 -7.30 13.91 -18.00
N ASN A 4 -6.24 13.44 -18.67
CA ASN A 4 -5.31 12.43 -18.16
C ASN A 4 -4.10 13.13 -17.54
N GLU A 5 -4.17 13.39 -16.24
CA GLU A 5 -3.08 14.01 -15.49
C GLU A 5 -2.77 13.19 -14.24
N ILE A 6 -1.48 13.04 -13.94
CA ILE A 6 -0.99 12.27 -12.79
C ILE A 6 -0.48 13.19 -11.68
N SER A 7 0.10 14.33 -12.07
CA SER A 7 0.66 15.31 -11.11
C SER A 7 -0.45 16.11 -10.45
N ALA A 8 -0.43 16.18 -9.13
CA ALA A 8 -1.40 16.97 -8.37
C ALA A 8 -1.39 18.46 -8.77
N ASP A 9 -0.22 19.02 -9.10
CA ASP A 9 -0.10 20.40 -9.57
C ASP A 9 -0.84 20.59 -10.90
N ARG A 10 -0.59 19.69 -11.89
CA ARG A 10 -1.26 19.73 -13.19
C ARG A 10 -2.76 19.49 -13.10
N ILE A 11 -3.20 18.63 -12.17
CA ILE A 11 -4.63 18.41 -11.91
C ILE A 11 -5.26 19.72 -11.44
N LEU A 12 -4.66 20.40 -10.46
CA LEU A 12 -5.17 21.66 -9.96
C LEU A 12 -5.16 22.75 -11.06
N ASP A 13 -4.07 22.85 -11.82
CA ASP A 13 -3.97 23.79 -12.95
C ASP A 13 -5.07 23.53 -14.00
N ALA A 14 -5.34 22.26 -14.30
CA ALA A 14 -6.38 21.87 -15.24
C ALA A 14 -7.80 22.23 -14.76
N ILE A 15 -8.05 22.13 -13.44
CA ILE A 15 -9.31 22.57 -12.84
C ILE A 15 -9.43 24.09 -12.92
N GLN A 16 -8.38 24.83 -12.54
CA GLN A 16 -8.35 26.28 -12.54
C GLN A 16 -8.48 26.90 -13.94
N ALA A 17 -7.96 26.21 -14.95
CA ALA A 17 -8.12 26.63 -16.35
C ALA A 17 -9.56 26.57 -16.86
N ARG A 18 -10.52 26.03 -16.08
CA ARG A 18 -11.91 25.83 -16.46
C ARG A 18 -12.90 26.50 -15.50
N PRO A 19 -12.90 27.82 -15.40
CA PRO A 19 -13.71 28.55 -14.39
C PRO A 19 -15.23 28.37 -14.56
N ALA A 20 -15.68 27.93 -15.73
CA ALA A 20 -17.09 27.60 -15.97
C ALA A 20 -17.50 26.21 -15.43
N CYS A 21 -16.53 25.37 -15.09
CA CYS A 21 -16.77 24.03 -14.54
C CYS A 21 -17.08 24.14 -13.05
N ARG A 22 -18.30 23.83 -12.63
CA ARG A 22 -18.71 23.93 -11.22
C ARG A 22 -18.37 22.69 -10.40
N THR A 23 -18.16 21.55 -11.07
CA THR A 23 -17.87 20.27 -10.40
C THR A 23 -16.82 19.52 -11.21
N ALA A 24 -15.74 19.12 -10.55
CA ALA A 24 -14.69 18.28 -11.12
C ALA A 24 -14.57 16.99 -10.30
N ALA A 25 -14.62 15.85 -10.97
CA ALA A 25 -14.31 14.56 -10.35
C ALA A 25 -12.88 14.15 -10.68
N VAL A 26 -12.07 13.91 -9.65
CA VAL A 26 -10.70 13.40 -9.80
C VAL A 26 -10.67 11.95 -9.36
N VAL A 27 -10.32 11.06 -10.28
CA VAL A 27 -10.33 9.61 -10.05
C VAL A 27 -8.94 9.11 -9.72
N PHE A 28 -8.81 8.41 -8.62
CA PHE A 28 -7.59 7.71 -8.19
C PHE A 28 -7.85 6.21 -8.16
N SER A 29 -6.83 5.39 -8.43
CA SER A 29 -6.96 3.94 -8.25
C SER A 29 -6.98 3.58 -6.77
N GLY A 30 -7.86 2.64 -6.40
CA GLY A 30 -7.98 2.14 -5.04
C GLY A 30 -8.77 3.09 -4.11
N ASP A 31 -8.34 3.19 -2.87
CA ASP A 31 -8.94 4.04 -1.85
C ASP A 31 -8.22 5.38 -1.73
N THR A 32 -8.97 6.46 -1.62
CA THR A 32 -8.44 7.83 -1.53
C THR A 32 -7.61 8.07 -0.26
N GLY A 33 -7.84 7.31 0.79
CA GLY A 33 -7.11 7.37 2.07
C GLY A 33 -5.90 6.43 2.15
N PHE A 34 -5.71 5.52 1.18
CA PHE A 34 -4.69 4.48 1.25
C PHE A 34 -3.55 4.73 0.26
N TYR A 35 -2.50 5.44 0.68
CA TYR A 35 -1.31 5.79 -0.13
C TYR A 35 -1.65 6.43 -1.47
N SER A 36 -2.76 7.15 -1.53
CA SER A 36 -3.28 7.78 -2.74
C SER A 36 -2.67 9.16 -3.01
N GLY A 37 -2.63 9.53 -4.29
CA GLY A 37 -2.33 10.89 -4.75
C GLY A 37 -3.34 11.93 -4.30
N ALA A 38 -4.55 11.52 -3.89
CA ALA A 38 -5.60 12.40 -3.37
C ALA A 38 -5.10 13.27 -2.19
N LYS A 39 -4.29 12.70 -1.29
CA LYS A 39 -3.68 13.44 -0.17
C LYS A 39 -2.84 14.63 -0.65
N LYS A 40 -2.03 14.45 -1.69
CA LYS A 40 -1.17 15.51 -2.24
C LYS A 40 -2.02 16.59 -2.91
N LEU A 41 -3.03 16.19 -3.67
CA LEU A 41 -3.95 17.13 -4.33
C LEU A 41 -4.72 17.95 -3.30
N ASN A 42 -5.30 17.31 -2.27
CA ASN A 42 -6.03 18.02 -1.22
C ASN A 42 -5.16 19.07 -0.53
N ARG A 43 -3.93 18.69 -0.16
CA ARG A 43 -2.98 19.61 0.44
C ARG A 43 -2.69 20.83 -0.46
N LEU A 44 -2.52 20.63 -1.76
CA LEU A 44 -2.31 21.72 -2.71
C LEU A 44 -3.54 22.63 -2.82
N ILE A 45 -4.75 22.07 -2.78
CA ILE A 45 -5.99 22.85 -2.76
C ILE A 45 -6.05 23.68 -1.48
N GLU A 46 -5.79 23.11 -0.32
CA GLU A 46 -5.74 23.83 0.96
C GLU A 46 -4.72 24.96 0.97
N GLU A 47 -3.54 24.74 0.40
CA GLU A 47 -2.46 25.74 0.36
C GLU A 47 -2.71 26.87 -0.64
N ARG A 48 -3.33 26.60 -1.79
CA ARG A 48 -3.39 27.54 -2.92
C ARG A 48 -4.78 28.05 -3.25
N ALA A 49 -5.83 27.35 -2.88
CA ALA A 49 -7.20 27.59 -3.34
C ALA A 49 -8.30 27.21 -2.33
N ALA A 50 -8.01 27.23 -1.02
CA ALA A 50 -8.91 26.78 0.03
C ALA A 50 -10.28 27.49 0.05
N ARG A 51 -10.36 28.73 -0.50
CA ARG A 51 -11.61 29.50 -0.56
C ARG A 51 -12.40 29.29 -1.84
N ASP A 52 -11.79 28.65 -2.84
CA ASP A 52 -12.36 28.52 -4.19
C ASP A 52 -13.02 27.15 -4.40
N TYR A 53 -12.68 26.14 -3.57
CA TYR A 53 -13.14 24.77 -3.73
C TYR A 53 -13.60 24.15 -2.44
N GLU A 54 -14.75 23.50 -2.49
CA GLU A 54 -15.19 22.52 -1.52
C GLU A 54 -14.80 21.13 -2.01
N THR A 55 -14.16 20.33 -1.17
CA THR A 55 -13.66 19.01 -1.53
C THR A 55 -14.39 17.90 -0.77
N GLU A 56 -14.82 16.88 -1.50
CA GLU A 56 -15.40 15.67 -0.93
C GLU A 56 -14.52 14.46 -1.28
N PHE A 57 -14.27 13.60 -0.29
CA PHE A 57 -13.55 12.35 -0.46
C PHE A 57 -14.52 11.18 -0.50
N ILE A 58 -14.60 10.53 -1.64
CA ILE A 58 -15.37 9.30 -1.80
C ILE A 58 -14.41 8.12 -1.59
N PRO A 59 -14.65 7.24 -0.59
CA PRO A 59 -13.78 6.10 -0.34
C PRO A 59 -13.91 5.05 -1.45
N GLY A 60 -12.85 4.29 -1.64
CA GLY A 60 -12.80 3.15 -2.55
C GLY A 60 -12.30 1.89 -1.84
N ILE A 61 -12.01 0.85 -2.62
CA ILE A 61 -11.43 -0.39 -2.12
C ILE A 61 -9.93 -0.35 -2.37
N SER A 62 -9.13 -0.40 -1.31
CA SER A 62 -7.67 -0.44 -1.42
C SER A 62 -7.16 -1.78 -1.96
N SER A 63 -5.94 -1.80 -2.50
CA SER A 63 -5.27 -3.04 -2.90
C SER A 63 -5.13 -4.03 -1.74
N LEU A 64 -4.93 -3.55 -0.51
CA LEU A 64 -4.91 -4.37 0.70
C LEU A 64 -6.25 -5.09 0.91
N GLN A 65 -7.35 -4.34 0.94
CA GLN A 65 -8.69 -4.91 1.16
C GLN A 65 -9.06 -5.89 0.06
N TYR A 66 -8.84 -5.50 -1.19
CA TYR A 66 -9.11 -6.36 -2.33
C TYR A 66 -8.29 -7.65 -2.28
N PHE A 67 -6.98 -7.56 -2.04
CA PHE A 67 -6.10 -8.72 -1.99
C PHE A 67 -6.42 -9.65 -0.83
N CYS A 68 -6.65 -9.11 0.37
CA CYS A 68 -7.06 -9.91 1.53
C CYS A 68 -8.40 -10.63 1.30
N ALA A 69 -9.36 -9.98 0.62
CA ALA A 69 -10.63 -10.62 0.25
C ALA A 69 -10.41 -11.80 -0.71
N LYS A 70 -9.52 -11.66 -1.71
CA LYS A 70 -9.15 -12.76 -2.62
C LYS A 70 -8.48 -13.93 -1.89
N LEU A 71 -7.66 -13.63 -0.89
CA LEU A 71 -6.98 -14.63 -0.05
C LEU A 71 -7.89 -15.20 1.04
N LYS A 72 -9.10 -14.65 1.25
CA LYS A 72 -10.02 -14.98 2.36
C LYS A 72 -9.37 -14.78 3.73
N LEU A 73 -8.53 -13.76 3.86
CA LEU A 73 -7.83 -13.38 5.08
C LEU A 73 -8.39 -12.08 5.66
N PRO A 74 -8.52 -11.98 7.00
CA PRO A 74 -8.82 -10.72 7.65
C PRO A 74 -7.61 -9.76 7.54
N TRP A 75 -7.88 -8.47 7.41
CA TRP A 75 -6.85 -7.46 7.22
C TRP A 75 -6.68 -6.49 8.41
N GLU A 76 -7.53 -6.58 9.44
CA GLU A 76 -7.50 -5.70 10.61
C GLU A 76 -6.20 -5.79 11.42
N ASP A 77 -5.50 -6.93 11.39
CA ASP A 77 -4.22 -7.18 12.07
C ASP A 77 -3.01 -7.09 11.14
N VAL A 78 -3.20 -6.61 9.90
CA VAL A 78 -2.12 -6.50 8.92
C VAL A 78 -1.31 -5.23 9.13
N LYS A 79 -0.01 -5.37 9.31
CA LYS A 79 0.93 -4.25 9.26
C LYS A 79 1.18 -3.83 7.82
N VAL A 80 0.90 -2.58 7.51
CA VAL A 80 1.18 -2.02 6.17
C VAL A 80 2.55 -1.35 6.14
N VAL A 81 3.35 -1.68 5.11
CA VAL A 81 4.65 -1.08 4.83
C VAL A 81 4.69 -0.63 3.37
N SER A 82 4.88 0.65 3.14
CA SER A 82 5.09 1.18 1.80
C SER A 82 6.58 1.30 1.51
N LEU A 83 7.03 0.59 0.48
CA LEU A 83 8.41 0.63 -0.02
C LEU A 83 8.53 1.53 -1.27
N HIS A 84 7.44 2.15 -1.70
CA HIS A 84 7.42 3.04 -2.85
C HIS A 84 8.31 4.27 -2.59
N GLY A 85 9.51 4.27 -3.20
CA GLY A 85 10.49 5.34 -3.03
C GLY A 85 11.13 5.45 -1.63
N ARG A 86 11.05 4.41 -0.79
CA ARG A 86 11.61 4.41 0.57
C ARG A 86 12.33 3.10 0.88
N LYS A 87 13.44 3.19 1.62
CA LYS A 87 14.06 2.02 2.25
C LYS A 87 13.30 1.71 3.54
N GLY A 88 12.75 0.51 3.68
CA GLY A 88 12.05 0.05 4.88
C GLY A 88 12.82 -1.08 5.57
N ASN A 89 12.62 -1.25 6.88
CA ASN A 89 13.10 -2.41 7.60
C ASN A 89 12.17 -3.61 7.35
N ILE A 90 12.35 -4.27 6.21
CA ILE A 90 11.54 -5.40 5.73
C ILE A 90 11.57 -6.54 6.75
N ALA A 91 12.76 -7.03 7.10
CA ALA A 91 12.91 -8.17 8.00
C ALA A 91 12.39 -7.86 9.41
N GLY A 92 12.65 -6.65 9.92
CA GLY A 92 12.13 -6.21 11.21
C GLY A 92 10.60 -6.14 11.24
N ALA A 93 9.97 -5.69 10.16
CA ALA A 93 8.51 -5.68 10.08
C ALA A 93 7.94 -7.10 10.19
N VAL A 94 8.48 -8.06 9.42
CA VAL A 94 8.00 -9.46 9.41
C VAL A 94 8.33 -10.21 10.70
N ARG A 95 9.45 -9.89 11.37
CA ARG A 95 9.74 -10.48 12.69
C ARG A 95 8.80 -10.03 13.79
N ASN A 96 8.28 -8.82 13.70
CA ASN A 96 7.46 -8.21 14.74
C ASN A 96 5.94 -8.31 14.50
N HIS A 97 5.50 -8.71 13.32
CA HIS A 97 4.07 -8.77 12.96
C HIS A 97 3.78 -10.08 12.22
N ARG A 98 2.66 -10.71 12.58
CA ARG A 98 2.22 -11.95 11.95
C ARG A 98 1.92 -11.78 10.47
N LYS A 99 1.26 -10.69 10.09
CA LYS A 99 0.92 -10.36 8.72
C LYS A 99 1.48 -8.99 8.35
N VAL A 100 2.21 -8.91 7.26
CA VAL A 100 2.78 -7.66 6.75
C VAL A 100 2.45 -7.53 5.26
N PHE A 101 1.75 -6.45 4.93
CA PHE A 101 1.46 -6.10 3.55
C PHE A 101 2.47 -5.06 3.06
N PHE A 102 3.09 -5.33 1.92
CA PHE A 102 4.02 -4.43 1.28
C PHE A 102 3.43 -3.86 0.00
N LEU A 103 3.37 -2.53 -0.06
CA LEU A 103 3.22 -1.82 -1.33
C LEU A 103 4.60 -1.77 -1.98
N THR A 104 4.75 -2.50 -3.07
CA THR A 104 6.00 -2.55 -3.85
C THR A 104 6.09 -1.37 -4.81
N GLY A 105 7.27 -1.09 -5.34
CA GLY A 105 7.47 -0.05 -6.35
C GLY A 105 8.94 0.25 -6.58
N GLY A 106 9.31 0.59 -7.81
CA GLY A 106 10.69 0.87 -8.20
C GLY A 106 11.63 -0.32 -7.95
N ASP A 107 12.75 -0.06 -7.29
CA ASP A 107 13.78 -1.07 -6.99
C ASP A 107 13.34 -2.11 -5.93
N SER A 108 12.19 -1.91 -5.29
CA SER A 108 11.63 -2.82 -4.29
C SER A 108 10.68 -3.84 -4.94
N ALA A 109 11.20 -4.59 -5.92
CA ALA A 109 10.48 -5.70 -6.53
C ALA A 109 10.18 -6.81 -5.51
N VAL A 110 9.15 -7.59 -5.76
CA VAL A 110 8.74 -8.73 -4.91
C VAL A 110 9.92 -9.64 -4.61
N SER A 111 10.69 -10.05 -5.64
CA SER A 111 11.87 -10.91 -5.49
C SER A 111 12.94 -10.30 -4.59
N GLY A 112 13.17 -8.99 -4.65
CA GLY A 112 14.11 -8.29 -3.78
C GLY A 112 13.69 -8.30 -2.30
N ILE A 113 12.39 -8.16 -2.03
CA ILE A 113 11.82 -8.31 -0.68
C ILE A 113 12.01 -9.74 -0.18
N CYS A 114 11.67 -10.73 -1.00
CA CYS A 114 11.80 -12.15 -0.67
C CYS A 114 13.27 -12.56 -0.43
N ARG A 115 14.21 -12.04 -1.24
CA ARG A 115 15.65 -12.23 -1.02
C ARG A 115 16.09 -11.63 0.33
N THR A 116 15.67 -10.41 0.63
CA THR A 116 15.95 -9.76 1.93
C THR A 116 15.41 -10.59 3.10
N LEU A 117 14.22 -11.17 2.99
CA LEU A 117 13.65 -12.05 4.01
C LEU A 117 14.48 -13.32 4.18
N THR A 118 14.87 -13.97 3.08
CA THR A 118 15.69 -15.19 3.07
C THR A 118 17.05 -14.95 3.73
N GLU A 119 17.75 -13.90 3.34
CA GLU A 119 19.06 -13.50 3.91
C GLU A 119 18.98 -13.18 5.41
N ASN A 120 17.80 -12.83 5.89
CA ASN A 120 17.55 -12.52 7.30
C ASN A 120 16.92 -13.67 8.09
N GLY A 121 16.98 -14.92 7.60
CA GLY A 121 16.50 -16.10 8.32
C GLY A 121 14.97 -16.27 8.31
N LEU A 122 14.27 -15.63 7.37
CA LEU A 122 12.83 -15.72 7.19
C LEU A 122 12.47 -16.45 5.87
N ALA A 123 13.32 -17.38 5.43
CA ALA A 123 13.17 -18.13 4.19
C ALA A 123 11.84 -18.89 4.08
N GLU A 124 11.34 -19.40 5.20
CA GLU A 124 10.11 -20.19 5.28
C GLU A 124 8.84 -19.34 5.51
N ALA A 125 8.95 -18.02 5.62
CA ALA A 125 7.77 -17.15 5.73
C ALA A 125 6.88 -17.34 4.50
N VAL A 126 5.57 -17.49 4.72
CA VAL A 126 4.61 -17.64 3.63
C VAL A 126 4.40 -16.31 2.95
N VAL A 127 4.45 -16.34 1.63
CA VAL A 127 4.36 -15.16 0.78
C VAL A 127 3.23 -15.33 -0.20
N TYR A 128 2.33 -14.36 -0.22
CA TYR A 128 1.28 -14.20 -1.21
C TYR A 128 1.62 -13.01 -2.08
N VAL A 129 1.61 -13.17 -3.40
CA VAL A 129 1.87 -12.11 -4.37
C VAL A 129 0.62 -11.89 -5.20
N GLY A 130 0.14 -10.66 -5.23
CA GLY A 130 -0.96 -10.24 -6.10
C GLY A 130 -0.42 -9.36 -7.21
N GLU A 131 -0.47 -9.84 -8.44
CA GLU A 131 -0.04 -9.14 -9.64
C GLU A 131 -1.27 -8.63 -10.40
N ARG A 132 -1.23 -7.37 -10.85
CA ARG A 132 -2.27 -6.74 -11.66
C ARG A 132 -3.67 -6.93 -11.06
N LEU A 133 -3.80 -6.75 -9.75
CA LEU A 133 -5.06 -6.94 -9.03
C LEU A 133 -6.19 -6.10 -9.65
N SER A 134 -7.36 -6.71 -9.80
CA SER A 134 -8.57 -6.16 -10.46
C SER A 134 -8.48 -5.97 -11.98
N TYR A 135 -7.39 -6.33 -12.62
CA TYR A 135 -7.28 -6.37 -14.08
C TYR A 135 -7.72 -7.73 -14.63
N PRO A 136 -8.05 -7.83 -15.93
CA PRO A 136 -8.46 -9.11 -16.54
C PRO A 136 -7.39 -10.21 -16.46
N ASP A 137 -6.14 -9.84 -16.38
CA ASP A 137 -4.96 -10.71 -16.28
C ASP A 137 -4.40 -10.77 -14.86
N GLU A 138 -5.24 -10.56 -13.84
CA GLU A 138 -4.91 -10.73 -12.44
C GLU A 138 -4.31 -12.10 -12.16
N ARG A 139 -3.21 -12.14 -11.40
CA ARG A 139 -2.61 -13.38 -10.91
C ARG A 139 -2.34 -13.31 -9.42
N ILE A 140 -2.60 -14.42 -8.74
CA ILE A 140 -2.26 -14.59 -7.32
C ILE A 140 -1.36 -15.83 -7.21
N ARG A 141 -0.20 -15.64 -6.60
CA ARG A 141 0.81 -16.68 -6.41
C ARG A 141 1.11 -16.83 -4.92
N THR A 142 1.39 -18.06 -4.49
CA THR A 142 1.69 -18.37 -3.10
C THR A 142 2.93 -19.27 -3.03
N GLY A 143 3.82 -19.00 -2.10
CA GLY A 143 5.03 -19.77 -1.86
C GLY A 143 5.72 -19.35 -0.58
N THR A 144 6.99 -19.68 -0.44
CA THR A 144 7.86 -19.22 0.65
C THR A 144 8.71 -18.04 0.18
N ALA A 145 9.27 -17.27 1.11
CA ALA A 145 10.20 -16.21 0.76
C ALA A 145 11.38 -16.75 -0.06
N ALA A 146 11.89 -17.94 0.27
CA ALA A 146 12.97 -18.58 -0.49
C ALA A 146 12.55 -18.90 -1.94
N SER A 147 11.36 -19.51 -2.13
CA SER A 147 10.92 -19.90 -3.47
C SER A 147 10.61 -18.69 -4.36
N MET A 148 10.12 -17.60 -3.78
CA MET A 148 9.75 -16.39 -4.51
C MET A 148 10.95 -15.44 -4.79
N ALA A 149 12.10 -15.67 -4.13
CA ALA A 149 13.27 -14.82 -4.28
C ALA A 149 13.90 -14.86 -5.69
N GLU A 150 13.76 -15.99 -6.39
CA GLU A 150 14.36 -16.23 -7.72
C GLU A 150 13.35 -16.10 -8.87
N GLU A 151 12.12 -15.70 -8.55
CA GLU A 151 11.07 -15.57 -9.56
C GLU A 151 10.93 -14.12 -10.06
N GLU A 152 10.36 -13.97 -11.25
CA GLU A 152 10.00 -12.68 -11.84
C GLU A 152 8.52 -12.38 -11.61
N PHE A 153 8.23 -11.11 -11.35
CA PHE A 153 6.89 -10.60 -11.08
C PHE A 153 6.60 -9.33 -11.88
N ASP A 154 5.31 -9.11 -12.13
CA ASP A 154 4.86 -7.87 -12.75
C ASP A 154 5.23 -6.67 -11.84
N PRO A 155 5.68 -5.54 -12.41
CA PRO A 155 5.94 -4.33 -11.64
C PRO A 155 4.72 -3.80 -10.86
N LEU A 156 3.51 -4.10 -11.36
CA LEU A 156 2.26 -3.78 -10.69
C LEU A 156 1.85 -4.94 -9.77
N ALA A 157 2.63 -5.15 -8.71
CA ALA A 157 2.40 -6.21 -7.74
C ALA A 157 2.30 -5.66 -6.31
N VAL A 158 1.66 -6.43 -5.45
CA VAL A 158 1.65 -6.27 -4.00
C VAL A 158 2.02 -7.58 -3.34
N LEU A 159 2.48 -7.51 -2.11
CA LEU A 159 2.99 -8.66 -1.37
C LEU A 159 2.38 -8.70 0.03
N LEU A 160 1.83 -9.84 0.43
CA LEU A 160 1.47 -10.14 1.81
C LEU A 160 2.40 -11.25 2.32
N VAL A 161 3.05 -10.99 3.44
CA VAL A 161 3.90 -11.99 4.11
C VAL A 161 3.23 -12.41 5.40
N GLU A 162 3.11 -13.72 5.61
CA GLU A 162 2.64 -14.30 6.86
C GLU A 162 3.78 -15.04 7.56
N ASN A 163 4.06 -14.65 8.80
CA ASN A 163 5.08 -15.26 9.66
C ASN A 163 4.42 -15.75 10.94
N GLU A 164 4.32 -17.04 11.11
CA GLU A 164 3.78 -17.66 12.33
C GLU A 164 4.75 -17.59 13.53
N LYS A 165 6.06 -17.41 13.25
CA LYS A 165 7.13 -17.36 14.25
C LYS A 165 7.42 -15.93 14.70
N VAL A 166 6.39 -15.16 15.02
CA VAL A 166 6.57 -13.79 15.52
C VAL A 166 7.27 -13.80 16.88
N MET A 167 8.31 -13.00 17.03
CA MET A 167 8.88 -12.73 18.33
C MET A 167 7.83 -12.02 19.20
N ARG A 168 7.19 -12.74 20.10
CA ARG A 168 6.37 -12.13 21.15
C ARG A 168 7.31 -11.25 21.98
N ARG A 169 7.20 -9.94 21.85
CA ARG A 169 7.68 -9.05 22.89
C ARG A 169 6.67 -9.20 24.02
N ASP A 170 7.08 -9.87 25.09
CA ASP A 170 6.36 -9.79 26.36
C ASP A 170 6.41 -8.31 26.77
N THR A 171 5.36 -7.59 26.48
CA THR A 171 5.17 -6.23 26.96
C THR A 171 4.83 -6.41 28.43
N VAL A 172 5.82 -6.31 29.30
CA VAL A 172 5.59 -6.17 30.73
C VAL A 172 4.96 -4.79 30.91
N THR A 173 3.63 -4.75 30.91
CA THR A 173 2.89 -3.60 31.42
C THR A 173 3.09 -3.58 32.93
N HIS A 174 4.03 -2.78 33.42
CA HIS A 174 4.01 -2.37 34.79
C HIS A 174 2.74 -1.56 35.02
N GLY A 175 1.73 -2.18 35.60
CA GLY A 175 0.56 -1.47 36.07
C GLY A 175 1.02 -0.43 37.08
N LEU A 176 0.85 0.84 36.78
CA LEU A 176 0.85 1.90 37.77
C LEU A 176 -0.29 1.56 38.73
N ARG A 177 0.06 1.24 39.98
CA ARG A 177 -0.93 1.23 41.06
C ARG A 177 -1.19 2.69 41.37
N ASP A 178 -2.43 3.12 41.13
CA ASP A 178 -2.92 4.36 41.69
C ASP A 178 -2.96 4.18 43.23
N GLU A 179 -2.14 4.93 43.96
CA GLU A 179 -2.28 5.17 45.39
C GLU A 179 -3.14 6.44 45.58
#